data_706199ce10b77b8e83c0537fdf4f3e33
#
_entry.id   706199ce10b77b8e83c0537fdf4f3e33
#
_cell.length_a   1.000
_cell.length_b   1.000
_cell.length_c   1.000
_cell.angle_alpha   90.00
_cell.angle_beta   90.00
_cell.angle_gamma   90.00
#
_symmetry.space_group_name_H-M   'P 1'
#
loop_
_entity.id
_entity.type
_entity.pdbx_description
1 polymer ?
#
loop_
_entity_poly.entity_id
_entity_poly.type
_entity_poly.pdbx_seq_one_letter_code
_entity_poly.pdbx_strand_id
1 'polypeptide(L)'
;ILGVARAESLGKRNRIVTSLIEHKAILEPCNWLHERGFDVVYLPVDEHGVVVLDAAREVIDEKTLLVSIQLANNETGVLQPIKQIAEFAHEHGAWLHTDAAQAVGKISVDVSDLDVDLLSISAHKFYGPKGIGALYINRAIQGSRIMPLTYGGGQEKGIRPGTLNVPGIVGLGMACELAENVLVEEGIEINRLRNFLEECLEKKIAGLRINGKNVLRLPNTSSLFFPDVDADVMLLNMPNLMLGTGSAC
;
A
#
# COMPACT_ATOMS: atom_id res chain seq x y z
N ILE A 1 1.56 -12.04 2.24
CA ILE A 1 0.25 -12.73 2.23
C ILE A 1 0.46 -14.24 2.06
N LEU A 2 0.86 -14.72 0.88
CA LEU A 2 0.95 -16.15 0.57
C LEU A 2 1.84 -16.95 1.52
N GLY A 3 2.97 -16.39 1.97
CA GLY A 3 3.87 -17.05 2.92
C GLY A 3 3.25 -17.24 4.31
N VAL A 4 2.43 -16.30 4.76
CA VAL A 4 1.66 -16.39 6.01
C VAL A 4 0.55 -17.45 5.86
N ALA A 5 -0.23 -17.38 4.79
CA ALA A 5 -1.30 -18.32 4.52
C ALA A 5 -0.80 -19.78 4.42
N ARG A 6 0.37 -20.01 3.77
CA ARG A 6 0.98 -21.35 3.69
C ARG A 6 1.42 -21.89 5.05
N ALA A 7 1.89 -21.03 5.94
CA ALA A 7 2.30 -21.45 7.28
C ALA A 7 1.11 -21.93 8.13
N GLU A 8 -0.08 -21.39 7.87
CA GLU A 8 -1.31 -21.69 8.62
C GLU A 8 -2.22 -22.71 7.90
N SER A 9 -1.85 -23.22 6.74
CA SER A 9 -2.67 -24.12 5.90
C SER A 9 -3.23 -25.36 6.61
N LEU A 10 -2.75 -25.65 7.79
CA LEU A 10 -3.22 -26.72 8.69
C LEU A 10 -3.77 -26.19 10.02
N GLY A 11 -3.84 -24.87 10.18
CA GLY A 11 -4.22 -24.19 11.42
C GLY A 11 -5.72 -23.90 11.53
N LYS A 12 -6.07 -23.21 12.63
CA LYS A 12 -7.47 -22.83 12.95
C LYS A 12 -7.88 -21.49 12.33
N ARG A 13 -6.91 -20.69 11.85
CA ARG A 13 -7.14 -19.36 11.30
C ARG A 13 -7.05 -19.39 9.78
N ASN A 14 -8.13 -19.03 9.12
CA ASN A 14 -8.20 -19.05 7.66
C ASN A 14 -8.79 -17.80 7.05
N ARG A 15 -9.04 -16.74 7.86
CA ARG A 15 -9.56 -15.48 7.34
C ARG A 15 -8.42 -14.53 6.99
N ILE A 16 -8.51 -13.94 5.81
CA ILE A 16 -7.70 -12.83 5.34
C ILE A 16 -8.63 -11.63 5.17
N VAL A 17 -8.30 -10.51 5.79
CA VAL A 17 -9.06 -9.26 5.66
C VAL A 17 -8.22 -8.28 4.84
N THR A 18 -8.82 -7.69 3.82
CA THR A 18 -8.17 -6.70 2.94
C THR A 18 -9.18 -5.63 2.51
N SER A 19 -8.80 -4.63 1.73
CA SER A 19 -9.74 -3.62 1.23
C SER A 19 -10.09 -3.82 -0.24
N LEU A 20 -11.22 -3.22 -0.68
CA LEU A 20 -11.62 -3.24 -2.09
C LEU A 20 -10.72 -2.41 -3.00
N ILE A 21 -9.90 -1.52 -2.43
CA ILE A 21 -9.09 -0.55 -3.16
C ILE A 21 -7.60 -0.88 -3.18
N GLU A 22 -7.23 -2.11 -2.80
CA GLU A 22 -5.84 -2.55 -2.83
C GLU A 22 -5.28 -2.64 -4.24
N HIS A 23 -3.96 -2.54 -4.34
CA HIS A 23 -3.26 -2.86 -5.59
C HIS A 23 -3.44 -4.35 -5.96
N LYS A 24 -3.38 -4.67 -7.25
CA LYS A 24 -3.47 -6.06 -7.77
C LYS A 24 -2.47 -7.03 -7.12
N ALA A 25 -1.30 -6.53 -6.68
CA ALA A 25 -0.33 -7.34 -5.94
C ALA A 25 -0.87 -7.89 -4.61
N ILE A 26 -1.94 -7.32 -4.08
CA ILE A 26 -2.67 -7.80 -2.90
C ILE A 26 -3.94 -8.55 -3.31
N LEU A 27 -4.74 -7.96 -4.21
CA LEU A 27 -6.02 -8.55 -4.62
C LEU A 27 -5.86 -9.92 -5.27
N GLU A 28 -4.91 -10.08 -6.20
CA GLU A 28 -4.72 -11.35 -6.91
C GLU A 28 -4.27 -12.50 -5.98
N PRO A 29 -3.28 -12.33 -5.07
CA PRO A 29 -3.01 -13.33 -4.04
C PRO A 29 -4.21 -13.64 -3.13
N CYS A 30 -5.03 -12.66 -2.78
CA CYS A 30 -6.24 -12.87 -2.00
C CYS A 30 -7.28 -13.68 -2.77
N ASN A 31 -7.52 -13.37 -4.04
CA ASN A 31 -8.40 -14.14 -4.91
C ASN A 31 -7.91 -15.60 -5.05
N TRP A 32 -6.61 -15.79 -5.27
CA TRP A 32 -6.01 -17.12 -5.35
C TRP A 32 -6.19 -17.95 -4.07
N LEU A 33 -6.10 -17.30 -2.89
CA LEU A 33 -6.36 -17.94 -1.59
C LEU A 33 -7.84 -18.27 -1.40
N HIS A 34 -8.74 -17.37 -1.81
CA HIS A 34 -10.19 -17.60 -1.77
C HIS A 34 -10.60 -18.87 -2.53
N GLU A 35 -10.08 -19.04 -3.74
CA GLU A 35 -10.29 -20.26 -4.55
C GLU A 35 -9.80 -21.55 -3.85
N ARG A 36 -8.95 -21.44 -2.83
CA ARG A 36 -8.37 -22.54 -2.06
C ARG A 36 -8.95 -22.71 -0.66
N GLY A 37 -10.09 -22.06 -0.42
CA GLY A 37 -10.87 -22.24 0.81
C GLY A 37 -10.51 -21.30 1.95
N PHE A 38 -9.66 -20.29 1.72
CA PHE A 38 -9.52 -19.20 2.68
C PHE A 38 -10.77 -18.30 2.66
N ASP A 39 -11.15 -17.83 3.84
CA ASP A 39 -12.21 -16.83 4.01
C ASP A 39 -11.62 -15.44 3.77
N VAL A 40 -11.79 -14.90 2.57
CA VAL A 40 -11.26 -13.57 2.21
C VAL A 40 -12.38 -12.55 2.31
N VAL A 41 -12.19 -11.57 3.19
CA VAL A 41 -13.14 -10.47 3.42
C VAL A 41 -12.55 -9.17 2.88
N TYR A 42 -13.32 -8.49 2.04
CA TYR A 42 -12.97 -7.20 1.46
C TYR A 42 -13.71 -6.08 2.20
N LEU A 43 -12.97 -5.25 2.91
CA LEU A 43 -13.52 -4.09 3.63
C LEU A 43 -14.02 -3.03 2.65
N PRO A 44 -15.20 -2.45 2.91
CA PRO A 44 -15.67 -1.29 2.18
C PRO A 44 -14.86 -0.05 2.54
N VAL A 45 -14.90 0.91 1.64
CA VAL A 45 -14.39 2.27 1.87
C VAL A 45 -15.54 3.26 1.83
N ASP A 46 -15.34 4.42 2.45
CA ASP A 46 -16.27 5.53 2.39
C ASP A 46 -16.18 6.28 1.05
N GLU A 47 -16.93 7.36 0.90
CA GLU A 47 -16.96 8.22 -0.29
C GLU A 47 -15.63 8.93 -0.58
N HIS A 48 -14.73 8.96 0.39
CA HIS A 48 -13.39 9.54 0.25
C HIS A 48 -12.31 8.49 -0.04
N GLY A 49 -12.67 7.20 -0.01
CA GLY A 49 -11.74 6.10 -0.22
C GLY A 49 -10.98 5.68 1.05
N VAL A 50 -11.49 5.99 2.23
CA VAL A 50 -10.95 5.55 3.52
C VAL A 50 -11.69 4.30 3.97
N VAL A 51 -10.96 3.28 4.45
CA VAL A 51 -11.53 2.05 4.99
C VAL A 51 -12.48 2.37 6.14
N VAL A 52 -13.68 1.79 6.11
CA VAL A 52 -14.70 1.96 7.15
C VAL A 52 -14.28 1.17 8.39
N LEU A 53 -13.84 1.88 9.45
CA LEU A 53 -13.31 1.28 10.66
C LEU A 53 -14.32 0.39 11.40
N ASP A 54 -15.61 0.76 11.42
CA ASP A 54 -16.65 -0.05 12.05
C ASP A 54 -16.79 -1.41 11.35
N ALA A 55 -16.72 -1.42 10.01
CA ALA A 55 -16.72 -2.67 9.25
C ALA A 55 -15.46 -3.52 9.53
N ALA A 56 -14.29 -2.88 9.68
CA ALA A 56 -13.07 -3.58 10.05
C ALA A 56 -13.19 -4.23 11.43
N ARG A 57 -13.70 -3.49 12.42
CA ARG A 57 -13.92 -3.98 13.78
C ARG A 57 -14.92 -5.15 13.85
N GLU A 58 -15.94 -5.13 13.01
CA GLU A 58 -16.96 -6.19 12.97
C GLU A 58 -16.44 -7.51 12.40
N VAL A 59 -15.55 -7.45 11.39
CA VAL A 59 -15.13 -8.67 10.65
C VAL A 59 -13.81 -9.25 11.16
N ILE A 60 -12.96 -8.46 11.84
CA ILE A 60 -11.70 -8.94 12.40
C ILE A 60 -12.00 -9.70 13.70
N ASP A 61 -11.74 -11.00 13.72
CA ASP A 61 -12.04 -11.90 14.83
C ASP A 61 -10.92 -12.96 15.02
N GLU A 62 -11.16 -13.94 15.89
CA GLU A 62 -10.20 -15.01 16.21
C GLU A 62 -9.90 -15.93 15.02
N LYS A 63 -10.71 -15.91 13.95
CA LYS A 63 -10.44 -16.63 12.70
C LYS A 63 -9.51 -15.87 11.78
N THR A 64 -9.32 -14.58 12.03
CA THR A 64 -8.48 -13.72 11.22
C THR A 64 -7.02 -14.09 11.42
N LEU A 65 -6.36 -14.44 10.32
CA LEU A 65 -4.95 -14.79 10.25
C LEU A 65 -4.10 -13.54 9.95
N LEU A 66 -4.55 -12.77 8.98
CA LEU A 66 -3.84 -11.61 8.45
C LEU A 66 -4.83 -10.54 8.02
N VAL A 67 -4.55 -9.32 8.40
CA VAL A 67 -5.14 -8.10 7.84
C VAL A 67 -4.11 -7.48 6.91
N SER A 68 -4.48 -7.10 5.69
CA SER A 68 -3.56 -6.49 4.71
C SER A 68 -4.22 -5.27 4.09
N ILE A 69 -3.77 -4.09 4.51
CA ILE A 69 -4.30 -2.80 4.05
C ILE A 69 -3.16 -1.91 3.59
N GLN A 70 -3.28 -1.31 2.41
CA GLN A 70 -2.30 -0.35 1.90
C GLN A 70 -2.23 0.89 2.80
N LEU A 71 -1.03 1.45 2.98
CA LEU A 71 -0.86 2.69 3.76
C LEU A 71 -1.39 3.90 2.98
N ALA A 72 -1.18 3.91 1.67
CA ALA A 72 -1.65 4.97 0.77
C ALA A 72 -2.14 4.38 -0.55
N ASN A 73 -3.29 4.84 -1.01
CA ASN A 73 -3.85 4.38 -2.28
C ASN A 73 -3.03 4.89 -3.48
N ASN A 74 -2.77 4.02 -4.43
CA ASN A 74 -1.94 4.31 -5.60
C ASN A 74 -2.61 5.22 -6.64
N GLU A 75 -3.92 5.41 -6.60
CA GLU A 75 -4.67 6.23 -7.56
C GLU A 75 -5.08 7.57 -6.96
N THR A 76 -5.60 7.56 -5.75
CA THR A 76 -6.13 8.76 -5.09
C THR A 76 -5.13 9.42 -4.14
N GLY A 77 -4.11 8.67 -3.70
CA GLY A 77 -3.17 9.09 -2.67
C GLY A 77 -3.73 9.07 -1.25
N VAL A 78 -4.98 8.65 -1.05
CA VAL A 78 -5.65 8.65 0.26
C VAL A 78 -4.93 7.73 1.24
N LEU A 79 -4.64 8.25 2.44
CA LEU A 79 -4.00 7.50 3.52
C LEU A 79 -5.03 6.69 4.30
N GLN A 80 -4.66 5.46 4.66
CA GLN A 80 -5.52 4.56 5.41
C GLN A 80 -5.22 4.59 6.91
N PRO A 81 -6.20 4.32 7.78
CA PRO A 81 -6.06 4.40 9.24
C PRO A 81 -5.37 3.14 9.81
N ILE A 82 -4.10 2.90 9.41
CA ILE A 82 -3.36 1.66 9.67
C ILE A 82 -3.26 1.36 11.16
N LYS A 83 -2.95 2.38 11.98
CA LYS A 83 -2.79 2.18 13.43
C LYS A 83 -4.05 1.65 14.11
N GLN A 84 -5.22 2.21 13.78
CA GLN A 84 -6.49 1.74 14.36
C GLN A 84 -6.83 0.32 13.89
N ILE A 85 -6.49 -0.02 12.64
CA ILE A 85 -6.68 -1.37 12.12
C ILE A 85 -5.69 -2.35 12.77
N ALA A 86 -4.46 -1.91 13.10
CA ALA A 86 -3.49 -2.69 13.85
C ALA A 86 -4.04 -3.09 15.24
N GLU A 87 -4.61 -2.12 15.95
CA GLU A 87 -5.24 -2.36 17.25
C GLU A 87 -6.31 -3.47 17.15
N PHE A 88 -7.21 -3.39 16.17
CA PHE A 88 -8.24 -4.42 15.97
C PHE A 88 -7.65 -5.79 15.62
N ALA A 89 -6.62 -5.83 14.76
CA ALA A 89 -5.95 -7.07 14.40
C ALA A 89 -5.28 -7.72 15.62
N HIS A 90 -4.54 -6.93 16.40
CA HIS A 90 -3.79 -7.42 17.55
C HIS A 90 -4.70 -7.84 18.73
N GLU A 91 -5.84 -7.18 18.95
CA GLU A 91 -6.86 -7.59 19.93
C GLU A 91 -7.27 -9.05 19.73
N HIS A 92 -7.32 -9.52 18.48
CA HIS A 92 -7.67 -10.90 18.12
C HIS A 92 -6.46 -11.77 17.76
N GLY A 93 -5.22 -11.26 17.95
CA GLY A 93 -3.98 -11.98 17.64
C GLY A 93 -3.77 -12.27 16.15
N ALA A 94 -4.40 -11.51 15.26
CA ALA A 94 -4.11 -11.47 13.84
C ALA A 94 -2.88 -10.59 13.57
N TRP A 95 -2.19 -10.82 12.44
CA TRP A 95 -1.10 -9.94 12.01
C TRP A 95 -1.60 -8.85 11.09
N LEU A 96 -0.94 -7.69 11.16
CA LEU A 96 -1.17 -6.62 10.21
C LEU A 96 0.00 -6.49 9.23
N HIS A 97 -0.32 -6.58 7.95
CA HIS A 97 0.52 -6.21 6.82
C HIS A 97 0.04 -4.88 6.24
N THR A 98 0.97 -3.99 5.92
CA THR A 98 0.67 -2.80 5.13
C THR A 98 1.51 -2.76 3.85
N ASP A 99 0.85 -2.49 2.72
CA ASP A 99 1.54 -2.13 1.48
C ASP A 99 1.88 -0.64 1.53
N ALA A 100 3.15 -0.34 1.79
CA ALA A 100 3.67 1.03 1.87
C ALA A 100 4.39 1.47 0.57
N ALA A 101 4.19 0.75 -0.54
CA ALA A 101 4.87 1.04 -1.80
C ALA A 101 4.67 2.46 -2.28
N GLN A 102 3.51 3.06 -2.03
CA GLN A 102 3.23 4.44 -2.41
C GLN A 102 3.62 5.48 -1.35
N ALA A 103 3.79 5.08 -0.10
CA ALA A 103 4.01 5.98 1.04
C ALA A 103 5.50 6.27 1.28
N VAL A 104 6.35 5.23 1.22
CA VAL A 104 7.78 5.37 1.47
C VAL A 104 8.42 6.35 0.49
N GLY A 105 9.24 7.26 1.03
CA GLY A 105 9.89 8.33 0.28
C GLY A 105 8.98 9.51 -0.07
N LYS A 106 7.73 9.55 0.42
CA LYS A 106 6.77 10.66 0.20
C LYS A 106 6.19 11.22 1.50
N ILE A 107 6.04 10.36 2.50
CA ILE A 107 5.64 10.70 3.86
C ILE A 107 6.51 9.93 4.85
N SER A 108 6.53 10.36 6.11
CA SER A 108 7.17 9.61 7.19
C SER A 108 6.46 8.27 7.40
N VAL A 109 7.23 7.19 7.44
CA VAL A 109 6.74 5.83 7.68
C VAL A 109 7.55 5.22 8.81
N ASP A 110 6.98 5.16 10.00
CA ASP A 110 7.57 4.51 11.16
C ASP A 110 6.77 3.26 11.50
N VAL A 111 7.41 2.11 11.43
CA VAL A 111 6.77 0.80 11.69
C VAL A 111 6.30 0.66 13.14
N SER A 112 6.95 1.36 14.09
CA SER A 112 6.57 1.34 15.50
C SER A 112 5.34 2.20 15.75
N ASP A 113 5.25 3.37 15.09
CA ASP A 113 4.08 4.25 15.20
C ASP A 113 2.84 3.64 14.53
N LEU A 114 3.05 2.93 13.42
CA LEU A 114 1.99 2.23 12.68
C LEU A 114 1.58 0.91 13.35
N ASP A 115 2.41 0.39 14.25
CA ASP A 115 2.24 -0.89 14.94
C ASP A 115 2.00 -2.08 13.99
N VAL A 116 2.78 -2.13 12.89
CA VAL A 116 2.64 -3.16 11.85
C VAL A 116 3.58 -4.34 12.07
N ASP A 117 3.10 -5.54 11.76
CA ASP A 117 3.90 -6.76 11.77
C ASP A 117 4.71 -6.95 10.50
N LEU A 118 4.15 -6.54 9.39
CA LEU A 118 4.71 -6.69 8.05
C LEU A 118 4.51 -5.39 7.25
N LEU A 119 5.55 -4.97 6.51
CA LEU A 119 5.44 -3.81 5.63
C LEU A 119 6.20 -4.06 4.32
N SER A 120 5.52 -3.84 3.20
CA SER A 120 6.12 -3.98 1.87
C SER A 120 6.50 -2.64 1.27
N ILE A 121 7.69 -2.56 0.67
CA ILE A 121 8.16 -1.39 -0.07
C ILE A 121 8.67 -1.78 -1.46
N SER A 122 8.61 -0.84 -2.39
CA SER A 122 9.07 -1.01 -3.77
C SER A 122 9.97 0.15 -4.18
N ALA A 123 11.24 -0.14 -4.49
CA ALA A 123 12.26 0.89 -4.72
C ALA A 123 11.89 1.87 -5.85
N HIS A 124 11.34 1.39 -6.96
CA HIS A 124 11.04 2.21 -8.12
C HIS A 124 9.91 3.24 -7.89
N LYS A 125 9.22 3.19 -6.76
CA LYS A 125 8.17 4.15 -6.39
C LYS A 125 8.73 5.43 -5.73
N PHE A 126 10.00 5.41 -5.35
CA PHE A 126 10.74 6.55 -4.81
C PHE A 126 12.15 6.64 -5.41
N TYR A 127 12.20 6.56 -6.76
CA TYR A 127 13.38 6.76 -7.60
C TYR A 127 14.50 5.73 -7.48
N GLY A 128 14.27 4.62 -6.77
CA GLY A 128 15.19 3.50 -6.72
C GLY A 128 15.09 2.58 -7.96
N PRO A 129 15.93 1.55 -8.04
CA PRO A 129 15.94 0.62 -9.18
C PRO A 129 14.64 -0.18 -9.29
N LYS A 130 14.25 -0.48 -10.53
CA LYS A 130 13.18 -1.47 -10.80
C LYS A 130 13.66 -2.88 -10.44
N GLY A 131 12.73 -3.76 -10.06
CA GLY A 131 13.01 -5.17 -9.76
C GLY A 131 13.60 -5.44 -8.38
N ILE A 132 13.57 -4.45 -7.47
CA ILE A 132 13.96 -4.59 -6.08
C ILE A 132 12.92 -3.95 -5.16
N GLY A 133 12.72 -4.55 -4.00
CA GLY A 133 11.89 -4.08 -2.90
C GLY A 133 12.34 -4.73 -1.59
N ALA A 134 11.67 -4.42 -0.51
CA ALA A 134 11.93 -5.05 0.77
C ALA A 134 10.63 -5.36 1.50
N LEU A 135 10.69 -6.37 2.35
CA LEU A 135 9.64 -6.72 3.30
C LEU A 135 10.20 -6.54 4.71
N TYR A 136 9.64 -5.60 5.46
CA TYR A 136 9.84 -5.54 6.89
C TYR A 136 9.06 -6.66 7.57
N ILE A 137 9.70 -7.32 8.51
CA ILE A 137 9.10 -8.35 9.35
C ILE A 137 9.45 -8.00 10.81
N ASN A 138 8.43 -7.77 11.62
CA ASN A 138 8.61 -7.49 13.04
C ASN A 138 9.37 -8.65 13.71
N ARG A 139 10.35 -8.32 14.56
CA ARG A 139 11.19 -9.33 15.25
C ARG A 139 10.38 -10.28 16.11
N ALA A 140 9.29 -9.81 16.70
CA ALA A 140 8.41 -10.64 17.53
C ALA A 140 7.79 -11.83 16.77
N ILE A 141 7.60 -11.67 15.44
CA ILE A 141 7.01 -12.71 14.59
C ILE A 141 8.05 -13.43 13.69
N GLN A 142 9.33 -13.03 13.75
CA GLN A 142 10.40 -13.66 12.97
C GLN A 142 10.55 -15.14 13.33
N GLY A 143 10.46 -16.00 12.32
CA GLY A 143 10.77 -17.43 12.42
C GLY A 143 9.61 -18.37 12.69
N SER A 144 8.39 -17.87 12.97
CA SER A 144 7.31 -18.77 13.38
C SER A 144 6.17 -19.00 12.38
N ARG A 145 5.92 -18.08 11.45
CA ARG A 145 4.70 -18.16 10.62
C ARG A 145 4.83 -17.59 9.19
N ILE A 146 6.01 -17.55 8.62
CA ILE A 146 6.19 -17.16 7.21
C ILE A 146 6.93 -18.26 6.49
N MET A 147 6.25 -18.96 5.58
CA MET A 147 6.87 -19.96 4.74
C MET A 147 7.41 -19.33 3.45
N PRO A 148 8.58 -19.78 2.98
CA PRO A 148 9.12 -19.33 1.71
C PRO A 148 8.19 -19.75 0.55
N LEU A 149 8.10 -18.89 -0.46
CA LEU A 149 7.38 -19.19 -1.70
C LEU A 149 8.27 -19.94 -2.70
N THR A 150 9.58 -19.76 -2.59
CA THR A 150 10.60 -20.45 -3.39
C THR A 150 11.59 -21.15 -2.46
N TYR A 151 12.25 -22.19 -2.96
CA TYR A 151 13.19 -22.99 -2.17
C TYR A 151 14.58 -22.91 -2.76
N GLY A 152 15.63 -23.01 -1.93
CA GLY A 152 17.03 -22.94 -2.34
C GLY A 152 17.97 -22.80 -1.15
N GLY A 153 18.96 -21.91 -1.26
CA GLY A 153 19.94 -21.64 -0.21
C GLY A 153 19.35 -20.88 0.99
N GLY A 154 20.19 -20.60 1.99
CA GLY A 154 19.78 -19.95 3.24
C GLY A 154 19.70 -18.40 3.20
N GLN A 155 19.70 -17.78 2.01
CA GLN A 155 19.67 -16.32 1.91
C GLN A 155 18.37 -15.79 2.53
N GLU A 156 18.43 -14.58 3.09
CA GLU A 156 17.32 -13.94 3.81
C GLU A 156 16.69 -14.88 4.86
N LYS A 157 17.56 -15.56 5.63
CA LYS A 157 17.12 -16.55 6.65
C LYS A 157 16.23 -17.68 6.09
N GLY A 158 16.37 -18.00 4.81
CA GLY A 158 15.57 -19.01 4.11
C GLY A 158 14.18 -18.53 3.66
N ILE A 159 13.76 -17.33 4.01
CA ILE A 159 12.45 -16.77 3.61
C ILE A 159 12.43 -16.44 2.11
N ARG A 160 13.52 -15.87 1.60
CA ARG A 160 13.72 -15.60 0.17
C ARG A 160 15.09 -16.13 -0.29
N PRO A 161 15.20 -17.42 -0.62
CA PRO A 161 16.44 -18.02 -1.10
C PRO A 161 16.83 -17.49 -2.49
N GLY A 162 18.07 -17.75 -2.87
CA GLY A 162 18.69 -17.35 -4.13
C GLY A 162 19.66 -16.18 -3.95
N THR A 163 20.66 -16.13 -4.82
CA THR A 163 21.69 -15.09 -4.80
C THR A 163 21.04 -13.70 -4.76
N LEU A 164 21.55 -12.86 -3.88
CA LEU A 164 21.03 -11.51 -3.69
C LEU A 164 21.33 -10.61 -4.91
N ASN A 165 20.37 -9.79 -5.29
CA ASN A 165 20.59 -8.72 -6.27
C ASN A 165 21.31 -7.54 -5.59
N VAL A 166 22.63 -7.69 -5.35
CA VAL A 166 23.43 -6.70 -4.63
C VAL A 166 23.32 -5.30 -5.24
N PRO A 167 23.44 -5.09 -6.56
CA PRO A 167 23.29 -3.77 -7.15
C PRO A 167 21.90 -3.14 -6.86
N GLY A 168 20.85 -3.94 -6.95
CA GLY A 168 19.49 -3.49 -6.64
C GLY A 168 19.33 -3.12 -5.17
N ILE A 169 19.90 -3.92 -4.24
CA ILE A 169 19.84 -3.66 -2.79
C ILE A 169 20.58 -2.38 -2.45
N VAL A 170 21.78 -2.17 -2.99
CA VAL A 170 22.56 -0.94 -2.79
C VAL A 170 21.79 0.27 -3.33
N GLY A 171 21.20 0.15 -4.53
CA GLY A 171 20.39 1.21 -5.11
C GLY A 171 19.11 1.52 -4.31
N LEU A 172 18.47 0.51 -3.72
CA LEU A 172 17.36 0.71 -2.79
C LEU A 172 17.83 1.48 -1.54
N GLY A 173 18.94 1.08 -0.94
CA GLY A 173 19.50 1.76 0.23
C GLY A 173 19.82 3.23 -0.05
N MET A 174 20.45 3.54 -1.18
CA MET A 174 20.73 4.91 -1.62
C MET A 174 19.43 5.71 -1.83
N ALA A 175 18.40 5.10 -2.44
CA ALA A 175 17.11 5.75 -2.62
C ALA A 175 16.44 6.10 -1.28
N CYS A 176 16.53 5.21 -0.28
CA CYS A 176 16.05 5.49 1.08
C CYS A 176 16.78 6.67 1.71
N GLU A 177 18.11 6.69 1.64
CA GLU A 177 18.94 7.77 2.20
C GLU A 177 18.63 9.12 1.55
N LEU A 178 18.55 9.16 0.22
CA LEU A 178 18.21 10.37 -0.52
C LEU A 178 16.80 10.87 -0.17
N ALA A 179 15.82 9.96 -0.11
CA ALA A 179 14.45 10.31 0.23
C ALA A 179 14.33 10.88 1.65
N GLU A 180 15.03 10.28 2.63
CA GLU A 180 15.02 10.73 4.02
C GLU A 180 15.54 12.18 4.13
N ASN A 181 16.60 12.53 3.41
CA ASN A 181 17.22 13.86 3.45
C ASN A 181 16.30 14.98 2.94
N VAL A 182 15.36 14.70 2.04
CA VAL A 182 14.52 15.71 1.39
C VAL A 182 13.04 15.61 1.75
N LEU A 183 12.66 14.56 2.47
CA LEU A 183 11.26 14.16 2.71
C LEU A 183 10.37 15.31 3.18
N VAL A 184 10.83 16.07 4.17
CA VAL A 184 10.02 17.14 4.78
C VAL A 184 9.89 18.32 3.84
N GLU A 185 11.00 18.80 3.28
CA GLU A 185 11.03 19.99 2.41
C GLU A 185 10.27 19.74 1.11
N GLU A 186 10.56 18.61 0.44
CA GLU A 186 9.85 18.23 -0.78
C GLU A 186 8.35 17.98 -0.51
N GLY A 187 8.01 17.30 0.60
CA GLY A 187 6.64 17.05 0.98
C GLY A 187 5.82 18.33 1.13
N ILE A 188 6.38 19.36 1.76
CA ILE A 188 5.73 20.68 1.93
C ILE A 188 5.52 21.35 0.56
N GLU A 189 6.57 21.43 -0.26
CA GLU A 189 6.50 22.12 -1.54
C GLU A 189 5.59 21.40 -2.55
N ILE A 190 5.69 20.09 -2.67
CA ILE A 190 4.84 19.29 -3.57
C ILE A 190 3.36 19.40 -3.14
N ASN A 191 3.09 19.34 -1.82
CA ASN A 191 1.74 19.53 -1.30
C ASN A 191 1.19 20.92 -1.65
N ARG A 192 2.02 21.98 -1.53
CA ARG A 192 1.64 23.33 -1.91
C ARG A 192 1.31 23.44 -3.41
N LEU A 193 2.14 22.84 -4.26
CA LEU A 193 1.92 22.83 -5.72
C LEU A 193 0.66 22.04 -6.11
N ARG A 194 0.44 20.87 -5.50
CA ARG A 194 -0.78 20.09 -5.71
C ARG A 194 -2.02 20.87 -5.34
N ASN A 195 -2.04 21.48 -4.16
CA ASN A 195 -3.18 22.26 -3.70
C ASN A 195 -3.45 23.45 -4.60
N PHE A 196 -2.39 24.17 -5.02
CA PHE A 196 -2.51 25.28 -5.98
C PHE A 196 -3.11 24.81 -7.31
N LEU A 197 -2.66 23.67 -7.86
CA LEU A 197 -3.22 23.10 -9.07
C LEU A 197 -4.73 22.81 -8.90
N GLU A 198 -5.09 22.10 -7.83
CA GLU A 198 -6.47 21.74 -7.53
C GLU A 198 -7.37 22.98 -7.40
N GLU A 199 -6.94 23.98 -6.65
CA GLU A 199 -7.68 25.25 -6.50
C GLU A 199 -7.87 25.99 -7.83
N CYS A 200 -6.83 26.03 -8.67
CA CYS A 200 -6.90 26.68 -9.97
C CYS A 200 -7.89 25.96 -10.91
N LEU A 201 -7.91 24.65 -10.88
CA LEU A 201 -8.81 23.85 -11.71
C LEU A 201 -10.26 23.96 -11.23
N GLU A 202 -10.52 23.89 -9.93
CA GLU A 202 -11.87 24.04 -9.38
C GLU A 202 -12.50 25.40 -9.71
N LYS A 203 -11.70 26.47 -9.72
CA LYS A 203 -12.17 27.81 -10.08
C LYS A 203 -12.55 27.93 -11.55
N LYS A 204 -11.99 27.09 -12.42
CA LYS A 204 -12.12 27.19 -13.88
C LYS A 204 -13.07 26.14 -14.48
N ILE A 205 -13.24 25.01 -13.83
CA ILE A 205 -13.95 23.85 -14.38
C ILE A 205 -15.14 23.52 -13.50
N ALA A 206 -16.33 23.85 -14.00
CA ALA A 206 -17.57 23.53 -13.31
C ALA A 206 -17.78 22.01 -13.21
N GLY A 207 -18.14 21.54 -12.02
CA GLY A 207 -18.41 20.11 -11.79
C GLY A 207 -17.16 19.23 -11.62
N LEU A 208 -15.95 19.81 -11.64
CA LEU A 208 -14.73 19.08 -11.29
C LEU A 208 -14.86 18.49 -9.89
N ARG A 209 -14.46 17.22 -9.73
CA ARG A 209 -14.37 16.58 -8.42
C ARG A 209 -12.93 16.11 -8.18
N ILE A 210 -12.46 16.28 -6.95
CA ILE A 210 -11.15 15.85 -6.50
C ILE A 210 -11.36 14.69 -5.54
N ASN A 211 -10.95 13.47 -5.93
CA ASN A 211 -11.11 12.30 -5.12
C ASN A 211 -10.23 12.40 -3.85
N GLY A 212 -10.81 12.11 -2.69
CA GLY A 212 -10.13 12.18 -1.40
C GLY A 212 -9.75 13.59 -0.93
N LYS A 213 -10.36 14.67 -1.47
CA LYS A 213 -9.98 16.07 -1.16
C LYS A 213 -9.99 16.40 0.34
N ASN A 214 -10.96 15.86 1.08
CA ASN A 214 -11.23 16.23 2.48
C ASN A 214 -10.58 15.30 3.51
N VAL A 215 -9.70 14.39 3.06
CA VAL A 215 -8.99 13.45 3.92
C VAL A 215 -7.48 13.53 3.71
N LEU A 216 -6.71 12.88 4.58
CA LEU A 216 -5.26 12.83 4.45
C LEU A 216 -4.85 12.11 3.16
N ARG A 217 -3.96 12.74 2.39
CA ARG A 217 -3.44 12.24 1.12
C ARG A 217 -1.93 12.41 1.01
N LEU A 218 -1.32 11.58 0.19
CA LEU A 218 0.06 11.80 -0.26
C LEU A 218 0.23 13.20 -0.86
N PRO A 219 1.37 13.86 -0.65
CA PRO A 219 1.59 15.21 -1.16
C PRO A 219 1.61 15.30 -2.69
N ASN A 220 2.04 14.23 -3.36
CA ASN A 220 2.33 14.19 -4.79
C ASN A 220 1.21 13.59 -5.66
N THR A 221 0.03 13.32 -5.09
CA THR A 221 -1.06 12.67 -5.84
C THR A 221 -2.29 13.58 -5.88
N SER A 222 -2.80 13.82 -7.10
CA SER A 222 -4.08 14.45 -7.35
C SER A 222 -4.90 13.58 -8.29
N SER A 223 -6.06 13.13 -7.83
CA SER A 223 -7.00 12.33 -8.61
C SER A 223 -8.22 13.18 -8.95
N LEU A 224 -8.39 13.48 -10.23
CA LEU A 224 -9.36 14.45 -10.74
C LEU A 224 -10.41 13.74 -11.59
N PHE A 225 -11.66 14.02 -11.32
CA PHE A 225 -12.77 13.62 -12.18
C PHE A 225 -13.31 14.81 -12.94
N PHE A 226 -13.23 14.77 -14.25
CA PHE A 226 -13.79 15.77 -15.16
C PHE A 226 -15.13 15.26 -15.67
N PRO A 227 -16.25 15.97 -15.43
CA PRO A 227 -17.55 15.55 -15.95
C PRO A 227 -17.54 15.58 -17.47
N ASP A 228 -18.17 14.58 -18.07
CA ASP A 228 -18.40 14.46 -19.53
C ASP A 228 -17.10 14.43 -20.39
N VAL A 229 -15.95 14.12 -19.77
CA VAL A 229 -14.67 14.04 -20.46
C VAL A 229 -14.12 12.60 -20.35
N ASP A 230 -13.82 12.00 -21.49
CA ASP A 230 -13.07 10.76 -21.56
C ASP A 230 -11.58 11.04 -21.30
N ALA A 231 -11.01 10.34 -20.32
CA ALA A 231 -9.65 10.56 -19.86
C ALA A 231 -8.60 10.21 -20.95
N ASP A 232 -8.83 9.17 -21.74
CA ASP A 232 -7.91 8.78 -22.83
C ASP A 232 -7.91 9.82 -23.95
N VAL A 233 -9.10 10.36 -24.28
CA VAL A 233 -9.22 11.47 -25.24
C VAL A 233 -8.53 12.73 -24.71
N MET A 234 -8.66 13.01 -23.41
CA MET A 234 -7.98 14.16 -22.80
C MET A 234 -6.46 14.02 -22.89
N LEU A 235 -5.90 12.84 -22.61
CA LEU A 235 -4.45 12.59 -22.73
C LEU A 235 -3.93 12.80 -24.15
N LEU A 236 -4.65 12.33 -25.14
CA LEU A 236 -4.28 12.52 -26.56
C LEU A 236 -4.21 14.01 -26.95
N ASN A 237 -5.03 14.84 -26.34
CA ASN A 237 -5.07 16.28 -26.63
C ASN A 237 -4.09 17.12 -25.76
N MET A 238 -3.41 16.50 -24.79
CA MET A 238 -2.46 17.17 -23.89
C MET A 238 -1.07 16.51 -23.93
N PRO A 239 -0.41 16.38 -25.09
CA PRO A 239 0.84 15.63 -25.23
C PRO A 239 2.02 16.19 -24.43
N ASN A 240 1.92 17.44 -23.99
CA ASN A 240 2.94 18.13 -23.20
C ASN A 240 2.79 17.92 -21.67
N LEU A 241 1.73 17.23 -21.23
CA LEU A 241 1.49 16.92 -19.83
C LEU A 241 1.65 15.41 -19.59
N MET A 242 2.39 15.07 -18.53
CA MET A 242 2.51 13.67 -18.09
C MET A 242 1.38 13.38 -17.10
N LEU A 243 0.29 12.84 -17.63
CA LEU A 243 -0.90 12.46 -16.89
C LEU A 243 -1.16 10.96 -17.06
N GLY A 244 -1.94 10.38 -16.14
CA GLY A 244 -2.42 9.01 -16.26
C GLY A 244 -3.94 8.96 -16.13
N THR A 245 -4.58 7.95 -16.73
CA THR A 245 -6.01 7.64 -16.56
C THR A 245 -6.28 6.78 -15.33
N GLY A 246 -5.20 6.35 -14.66
CA GLY A 246 -5.18 5.54 -13.45
C GLY A 246 -3.74 5.39 -12.98
N SER A 247 -3.49 4.43 -12.08
CA SER A 247 -2.13 4.13 -11.63
C SER A 247 -1.26 3.60 -12.76
N ALA A 248 -0.01 4.03 -12.81
CA ALA A 248 0.97 3.57 -13.80
C ALA A 248 1.47 2.13 -13.54
N CYS A 249 1.14 1.52 -12.42
CA CYS A 249 1.48 0.15 -12.05
C CYS A 249 0.26 -0.56 -11.48
#